data_6bd2a851712f9911c4dc74f9a9a23a20
#
_entry.id   6bd2a851712f9911c4dc74f9a9a23a20
#
_cell.length_a   1.000
_cell.length_b   1.000
_cell.length_c   1.000
_cell.angle_alpha   90.00
_cell.angle_beta   90.00
_cell.angle_gamma   90.00
#
_symmetry.space_group_name_H-M   'P 1'
#
loop_
_entity.id
_entity.type
_entity.pdbx_description
1 polymer ?
#
loop_
_entity_poly.entity_id
_entity_poly.type
_entity_poly.pdbx_seq_one_letter_code
_entity_poly.pdbx_strand_id
1 'polypeptide(L)'
;PSYVFAEVNKLKAKYRDQGHDIIDFGMGNPDIDTESFIVDKLIETVKKPKTHRYSVSKGIKGLRKAQADYYARRFSVKLDPDKEIIATLGSKEGLANLAMAITDPGDVILVPNPSYPIHPYGFIIAGGSLRHVPTLSNGQFDEDEYFKTLTRSLKHISPKPVAIVISFPSNPTTK
;
A
#
# COMPACT_ATOMS: atom_id res chain seq x y z
N PRO A 1 -16.18 -4.82 13.54
CA PRO A 1 -16.02 -6.18 13.01
C PRO A 1 -14.60 -6.66 13.29
N SER A 2 -14.46 -7.93 13.69
CA SER A 2 -13.14 -8.51 13.89
C SER A 2 -12.38 -8.60 12.56
N TYR A 3 -11.06 -8.43 12.61
CA TYR A 3 -10.23 -8.52 11.43
C TYR A 3 -10.16 -9.98 10.96
N VAL A 4 -10.63 -10.24 9.73
CA VAL A 4 -10.83 -11.61 9.19
C VAL A 4 -9.57 -12.48 9.33
N PHE A 5 -8.39 -11.93 9.03
CA PHE A 5 -7.13 -12.69 9.17
C PHE A 5 -6.82 -13.08 10.62
N ALA A 6 -7.24 -12.29 11.62
CA ALA A 6 -7.07 -12.66 13.02
C ALA A 6 -7.91 -13.90 13.37
N GLU A 7 -9.15 -13.97 12.90
CA GLU A 7 -10.03 -15.12 13.11
C GLU A 7 -9.49 -16.37 12.37
N VAL A 8 -9.07 -16.23 11.13
CA VAL A 8 -8.45 -17.33 10.37
C VAL A 8 -7.19 -17.84 11.06
N ASN A 9 -6.34 -16.94 11.59
CA ASN A 9 -5.12 -17.34 12.31
C ASN A 9 -5.43 -18.07 13.61
N LYS A 10 -6.45 -17.65 14.37
CA LYS A 10 -6.91 -18.37 15.56
C LYS A 10 -7.40 -19.78 15.19
N LEU A 11 -8.14 -19.90 14.10
CA LEU A 11 -8.66 -21.19 13.65
C LEU A 11 -7.50 -22.13 13.24
N LYS A 12 -6.53 -21.61 12.48
CA LYS A 12 -5.33 -22.36 12.09
C LYS A 12 -4.53 -22.84 13.31
N ALA A 13 -4.30 -21.95 14.29
CA ALA A 13 -3.62 -22.32 15.54
C ALA A 13 -4.35 -23.46 16.26
N LYS A 14 -5.67 -23.32 16.47
CA LYS A 14 -6.50 -24.35 17.10
C LYS A 14 -6.38 -25.72 16.44
N TYR A 15 -6.43 -25.77 15.12
CA TYR A 15 -6.32 -27.05 14.41
C TYR A 15 -4.92 -27.64 14.45
N ARG A 16 -3.86 -26.82 14.40
CA ARG A 16 -2.48 -27.27 14.59
C ARG A 16 -2.26 -27.86 15.98
N ASP A 17 -2.81 -27.24 17.02
CA ASP A 17 -2.75 -27.74 18.41
C ASP A 17 -3.47 -29.09 18.57
N GLN A 18 -4.43 -29.38 17.72
CA GLN A 18 -5.14 -30.67 17.62
C GLN A 18 -4.39 -31.71 16.77
N GLY A 19 -3.21 -31.40 16.26
CA GLY A 19 -2.39 -32.31 15.47
C GLY A 19 -2.76 -32.37 13.98
N HIS A 20 -3.62 -31.46 13.48
CA HIS A 20 -3.95 -31.42 12.06
C HIS A 20 -2.79 -30.79 11.26
N ASP A 21 -2.45 -31.42 10.14
CA ASP A 21 -1.56 -30.84 9.14
C ASP A 21 -2.30 -29.78 8.31
N ILE A 22 -1.98 -28.50 8.53
CA ILE A 22 -2.63 -27.38 7.88
C ILE A 22 -1.78 -26.88 6.73
N ILE A 23 -2.30 -27.06 5.51
CA ILE A 23 -1.75 -26.46 4.30
C ILE A 23 -2.33 -25.04 4.15
N ASP A 24 -1.48 -24.04 4.26
CA ASP A 24 -1.90 -22.63 4.31
C ASP A 24 -1.62 -21.91 2.99
N PHE A 25 -2.65 -21.65 2.22
CA PHE A 25 -2.62 -20.80 1.03
C PHE A 25 -3.21 -19.39 1.27
N GLY A 26 -3.50 -19.04 2.52
CA GLY A 26 -4.20 -17.81 2.86
C GLY A 26 -3.33 -16.56 2.95
N MET A 27 -1.99 -16.70 2.98
CA MET A 27 -1.08 -15.58 3.08
C MET A 27 0.15 -15.81 2.18
N GLY A 28 0.31 -14.92 1.20
CA GLY A 28 1.49 -14.92 0.33
C GLY A 28 2.66 -14.19 0.99
N ASN A 29 3.42 -14.88 1.83
CA ASN A 29 4.70 -14.38 2.30
C ASN A 29 5.80 -14.67 1.26
N PRO A 30 6.80 -13.77 1.10
CA PRO A 30 8.00 -14.12 0.38
C PRO A 30 8.66 -15.36 1.00
N ASP A 31 9.01 -16.33 0.18
CA ASP A 31 9.64 -17.59 0.57
C ASP A 31 11.12 -17.69 0.12
N ILE A 32 11.59 -16.68 -0.59
CA ILE A 32 12.98 -16.53 -1.02
C ILE A 32 13.70 -15.59 -0.05
N ASP A 33 14.87 -16.00 0.40
CA ASP A 33 15.70 -15.19 1.29
C ASP A 33 16.12 -13.86 0.62
N THR A 34 16.37 -12.86 1.45
CA THR A 34 16.93 -11.60 0.98
C THR A 34 18.32 -11.84 0.40
N GLU A 35 18.61 -11.24 -0.76
CA GLU A 35 19.91 -11.32 -1.42
C GLU A 35 21.06 -10.99 -0.46
N SER A 36 22.12 -11.80 -0.47
CA SER A 36 23.22 -11.72 0.47
C SER A 36 23.89 -10.34 0.49
N PHE A 37 24.06 -9.69 -0.66
CA PHE A 37 24.67 -8.36 -0.72
C PHE A 37 23.88 -7.29 0.04
N ILE A 38 22.55 -7.45 0.16
CA ILE A 38 21.68 -6.55 0.95
C ILE A 38 21.91 -6.81 2.45
N VAL A 39 21.91 -8.09 2.84
CA VAL A 39 22.17 -8.51 4.23
C VAL A 39 23.57 -8.07 4.67
N ASP A 40 24.59 -8.31 3.87
CA ASP A 40 25.97 -7.92 4.14
C ASP A 40 26.11 -6.40 4.32
N LYS A 41 25.40 -5.62 3.46
CA LYS A 41 25.39 -4.16 3.58
C LYS A 41 24.72 -3.67 4.84
N LEU A 42 23.67 -4.33 5.29
CA LEU A 42 23.01 -4.04 6.57
C LEU A 42 23.98 -4.32 7.74
N ILE A 43 24.66 -5.48 7.74
CA ILE A 43 25.62 -5.87 8.77
C ILE A 43 26.79 -4.88 8.80
N GLU A 44 27.36 -4.54 7.65
CA GLU A 44 28.41 -3.52 7.53
C GLU A 44 28.00 -2.19 8.16
N THR A 45 26.76 -1.77 7.85
CA THR A 45 26.25 -0.46 8.28
C THR A 45 25.98 -0.42 9.78
N VAL A 46 25.36 -1.46 10.32
CA VAL A 46 25.07 -1.57 11.77
C VAL A 46 26.34 -1.54 12.63
N LYS A 47 27.45 -2.07 12.13
CA LYS A 47 28.74 -2.04 12.84
C LYS A 47 29.44 -0.67 12.82
N LYS A 48 29.00 0.27 11.98
CA LYS A 48 29.60 1.60 11.91
C LYS A 48 29.21 2.47 13.11
N PRO A 49 30.12 3.26 13.66
CA PRO A 49 29.76 4.21 14.72
C PRO A 49 28.81 5.28 14.17
N LYS A 50 27.96 5.80 15.05
CA LYS A 50 27.03 6.91 14.76
C LYS A 50 25.87 6.57 13.81
N THR A 51 25.62 5.29 13.52
CA THR A 51 24.47 4.84 12.71
C THR A 51 23.20 4.57 13.53
N HIS A 52 23.27 4.59 14.85
CA HIS A 52 22.17 4.28 15.79
C HIS A 52 21.56 5.54 16.41
N ARG A 53 21.41 6.59 15.62
CA ARG A 53 20.84 7.88 16.04
C ARG A 53 19.39 8.01 15.61
N TYR A 54 18.75 9.07 16.08
CA TYR A 54 17.43 9.44 15.57
C TYR A 54 17.46 9.57 14.05
N SER A 55 16.41 9.04 13.42
CA SER A 55 16.22 9.18 11.96
C SER A 55 15.82 10.60 11.58
N VAL A 56 16.16 11.00 10.37
CA VAL A 56 15.62 12.23 9.76
C VAL A 56 14.20 11.92 9.27
N SER A 57 13.22 12.77 9.63
CA SER A 57 11.79 12.53 9.37
C SER A 57 11.44 12.22 7.91
N LYS A 58 12.11 12.82 6.94
CA LYS A 58 11.91 12.55 5.51
C LYS A 58 12.87 11.50 4.92
N GLY A 59 13.69 10.88 5.76
CA GLY A 59 14.73 9.93 5.35
C GLY A 59 16.06 10.58 5.00
N ILE A 60 17.15 9.81 5.09
CA ILE A 60 18.50 10.31 4.80
C ILE A 60 18.65 10.67 3.33
N LYS A 61 19.48 11.67 3.05
CA LYS A 61 19.70 12.19 1.68
C LYS A 61 20.15 11.11 0.70
N GLY A 62 21.03 10.21 1.14
CA GLY A 62 21.51 9.09 0.31
C GLY A 62 20.40 8.17 -0.16
N LEU A 63 19.46 7.80 0.73
CA LEU A 63 18.31 6.96 0.39
C LEU A 63 17.39 7.68 -0.61
N ARG A 64 17.04 8.94 -0.34
CA ARG A 64 16.15 9.72 -1.23
C ARG A 64 16.77 9.91 -2.62
N LYS A 65 18.09 10.16 -2.67
CA LYS A 65 18.82 10.22 -3.95
C LYS A 65 18.77 8.88 -4.69
N ALA A 66 19.01 7.77 -4.00
CA ALA A 66 18.95 6.43 -4.59
C ALA A 66 17.55 6.10 -5.13
N GLN A 67 16.49 6.53 -4.45
CA GLN A 67 15.11 6.40 -4.93
C GLN A 67 14.88 7.26 -6.19
N ALA A 68 15.33 8.52 -6.23
CA ALA A 68 15.25 9.36 -7.42
C ALA A 68 16.00 8.76 -8.62
N ASP A 69 17.22 8.28 -8.39
CA ASP A 69 18.03 7.64 -9.42
C ASP A 69 17.38 6.33 -9.93
N TYR A 70 16.71 5.58 -9.07
CA TYR A 70 15.94 4.39 -9.45
C TYR A 70 14.78 4.74 -10.38
N TYR A 71 13.98 5.75 -10.03
CA TYR A 71 12.87 6.21 -10.87
C TYR A 71 13.34 6.75 -12.22
N ALA A 72 14.45 7.51 -12.23
CA ALA A 72 15.04 8.00 -13.47
C ALA A 72 15.48 6.85 -14.38
N ARG A 73 16.16 5.85 -13.81
CA ARG A 73 16.70 4.70 -14.56
C ARG A 73 15.62 3.74 -15.02
N ARG A 74 14.64 3.44 -14.18
CA ARG A 74 13.64 2.39 -14.42
C ARG A 74 12.43 2.87 -15.19
N PHE A 75 12.02 4.13 -14.97
CA PHE A 75 10.76 4.67 -15.48
C PHE A 75 10.94 5.96 -16.27
N SER A 76 12.17 6.44 -16.44
CA SER A 76 12.49 7.73 -17.09
C SER A 76 11.81 8.94 -16.41
N VAL A 77 11.49 8.81 -15.10
CA VAL A 77 10.89 9.86 -14.29
C VAL A 77 11.98 10.54 -13.46
N LYS A 78 12.19 11.84 -13.69
CA LYS A 78 13.14 12.64 -12.91
C LYS A 78 12.43 13.27 -11.73
N LEU A 79 12.93 12.98 -10.53
CA LEU A 79 12.40 13.49 -9.26
C LEU A 79 13.47 14.29 -8.52
N ASP A 80 13.07 15.39 -7.89
CA ASP A 80 13.92 16.12 -6.95
C ASP A 80 13.97 15.37 -5.60
N PRO A 81 15.12 14.84 -5.18
CA PRO A 81 15.22 14.06 -3.95
C PRO A 81 14.96 14.87 -2.67
N ASP A 82 14.98 16.19 -2.75
CA ASP A 82 14.75 17.05 -1.58
C ASP A 82 13.30 17.54 -1.46
N LYS A 83 12.52 17.54 -2.55
CA LYS A 83 11.16 18.06 -2.60
C LYS A 83 10.09 17.03 -2.93
N GLU A 84 10.43 15.98 -3.68
CA GLU A 84 9.46 15.04 -4.27
C GLU A 84 9.60 13.62 -3.74
N ILE A 85 10.50 13.40 -2.77
CA ILE A 85 10.72 12.08 -2.17
C ILE A 85 10.72 12.16 -0.65
N ILE A 86 9.97 11.26 -0.03
CA ILE A 86 9.99 11.00 1.40
C ILE A 86 10.16 9.49 1.63
N ALA A 87 11.04 9.10 2.55
CA ALA A 87 11.16 7.72 2.98
C ALA A 87 10.14 7.40 4.08
N THR A 88 9.49 6.25 3.99
CA THR A 88 8.53 5.76 4.97
C THR A 88 8.89 4.35 5.42
N LEU A 89 8.36 3.92 6.55
CA LEU A 89 8.51 2.55 7.05
C LEU A 89 7.50 1.61 6.36
N GLY A 90 7.69 1.46 5.06
CA GLY A 90 6.81 0.71 4.17
C GLY A 90 5.71 1.57 3.55
N SER A 91 5.14 1.08 2.45
CA SER A 91 4.12 1.78 1.66
C SER A 91 2.78 1.95 2.40
N LYS A 92 2.45 1.07 3.34
CA LYS A 92 1.23 1.20 4.16
C LYS A 92 1.26 2.45 5.03
N GLU A 93 2.37 2.67 5.73
CA GLU A 93 2.58 3.88 6.53
C GLU A 93 2.56 5.12 5.64
N GLY A 94 3.29 5.05 4.52
CA GLY A 94 3.33 6.14 3.55
C GLY A 94 1.95 6.55 3.06
N LEU A 95 1.10 5.58 2.67
CA LEU A 95 -0.25 5.86 2.20
C LEU A 95 -1.17 6.37 3.31
N ALA A 96 -1.09 5.79 4.52
CA ALA A 96 -1.88 6.26 5.66
C ALA A 96 -1.54 7.71 6.04
N ASN A 97 -0.25 8.04 6.11
CA ASN A 97 0.19 9.41 6.39
C ASN A 97 -0.16 10.37 5.26
N LEU A 98 -0.07 9.94 3.99
CA LEU A 98 -0.52 10.73 2.85
C LEU A 98 -2.03 11.01 2.96
N ALA A 99 -2.84 9.99 3.23
CA ALA A 99 -4.28 10.15 3.41
C ALA A 99 -4.60 11.18 4.49
N MET A 100 -3.95 11.11 5.65
CA MET A 100 -4.12 12.11 6.73
C MET A 100 -3.68 13.52 6.33
N ALA A 101 -2.69 13.63 5.42
CA ALA A 101 -2.18 14.94 5.01
C ALA A 101 -3.03 15.66 3.96
N ILE A 102 -3.84 14.90 3.19
CA ILE A 102 -4.59 15.46 2.04
C ILE A 102 -6.11 15.36 2.17
N THR A 103 -6.62 14.78 3.27
CA THR A 103 -8.05 14.52 3.45
C THR A 103 -8.59 15.28 4.64
N ASP A 104 -9.63 16.06 4.42
CA ASP A 104 -10.44 16.66 5.47
C ASP A 104 -11.66 15.77 5.79
N PRO A 105 -12.21 15.86 7.02
CA PRO A 105 -13.41 15.12 7.38
C PRO A 105 -14.57 15.37 6.40
N GLY A 106 -15.09 14.27 5.83
CA GLY A 106 -16.18 14.32 4.85
C GLY A 106 -15.76 14.41 3.38
N ASP A 107 -14.47 14.58 3.09
CA ASP A 107 -13.96 14.51 1.73
C ASP A 107 -14.28 13.16 1.08
N VAL A 108 -14.60 13.19 -0.20
CA VAL A 108 -14.93 11.98 -0.98
C VAL A 108 -13.71 11.44 -1.69
N ILE A 109 -13.46 10.15 -1.50
CA ILE A 109 -12.37 9.42 -2.15
C ILE A 109 -12.94 8.27 -2.98
N LEU A 110 -12.52 8.17 -4.24
CA LEU A 110 -12.86 7.04 -5.10
C LEU A 110 -11.84 5.92 -4.89
N VAL A 111 -12.32 4.73 -4.56
CA VAL A 111 -11.48 3.56 -4.26
C VAL A 111 -11.96 2.37 -5.07
N PRO A 112 -11.05 1.60 -5.72
CA PRO A 112 -11.45 0.40 -6.44
C PRO A 112 -12.05 -0.65 -5.49
N ASN A 113 -12.92 -1.50 -6.01
CA ASN A 113 -13.51 -2.61 -5.27
C ASN A 113 -13.52 -3.88 -6.15
N PRO A 114 -12.87 -4.98 -5.72
CA PRO A 114 -12.09 -5.13 -4.49
C PRO A 114 -10.77 -4.35 -4.49
N SER A 115 -10.20 -4.12 -3.31
CA SER A 115 -8.92 -3.43 -3.16
C SER A 115 -8.15 -3.89 -1.91
N TYR A 116 -6.86 -3.58 -1.88
CA TYR A 116 -6.04 -3.85 -0.70
C TYR A 116 -6.48 -2.98 0.49
N PRO A 117 -6.57 -3.53 1.70
CA PRO A 117 -7.22 -2.86 2.84
C PRO A 117 -6.73 -1.44 3.16
N ILE A 118 -5.46 -1.14 2.95
CA ILE A 118 -4.94 0.21 3.26
C ILE A 118 -5.55 1.30 2.35
N HIS A 119 -5.97 0.94 1.14
CA HIS A 119 -6.57 1.89 0.21
C HIS A 119 -7.86 2.50 0.76
N PRO A 120 -8.86 1.73 1.21
CA PRO A 120 -10.03 2.29 1.88
C PRO A 120 -9.74 2.76 3.30
N TYR A 121 -9.06 1.95 4.13
CA TYR A 121 -8.93 2.24 5.55
C TYR A 121 -8.03 3.43 5.86
N GLY A 122 -6.99 3.69 5.07
CA GLY A 122 -6.17 4.89 5.23
C GLY A 122 -6.98 6.17 5.17
N PHE A 123 -7.88 6.26 4.22
CA PHE A 123 -8.75 7.43 4.05
C PHE A 123 -9.93 7.47 5.05
N ILE A 124 -10.46 6.31 5.47
CA ILE A 124 -11.49 6.25 6.53
C ILE A 124 -10.90 6.78 7.85
N ILE A 125 -9.68 6.35 8.20
CA ILE A 125 -8.99 6.80 9.42
C ILE A 125 -8.74 8.32 9.37
N ALA A 126 -8.48 8.86 8.19
CA ALA A 126 -8.32 10.30 7.98
C ALA A 126 -9.66 11.09 8.03
N GLY A 127 -10.81 10.41 8.16
CA GLY A 127 -12.13 11.04 8.19
C GLY A 127 -12.82 11.16 6.83
N GLY A 128 -12.22 10.60 5.78
CA GLY A 128 -12.78 10.61 4.43
C GLY A 128 -13.98 9.69 4.24
N SER A 129 -14.81 10.02 3.28
CA SER A 129 -15.98 9.25 2.84
C SER A 129 -15.67 8.53 1.53
N LEU A 130 -15.83 7.21 1.52
CA LEU A 130 -15.49 6.40 0.37
C LEU A 130 -16.63 6.26 -0.63
N ARG A 131 -16.27 6.22 -1.91
CA ARG A 131 -17.12 5.73 -2.99
C ARG A 131 -16.37 4.64 -3.75
N HIS A 132 -16.94 3.46 -3.78
CA HIS A 132 -16.34 2.31 -4.43
C HIS A 132 -16.58 2.35 -5.95
N VAL A 133 -15.53 2.08 -6.71
CA VAL A 133 -15.58 1.90 -8.15
C VAL A 133 -15.34 0.41 -8.43
N PRO A 134 -16.37 -0.37 -8.84
CA PRO A 134 -16.20 -1.76 -9.18
C PRO A 134 -15.16 -1.96 -10.28
N THR A 135 -14.29 -2.94 -10.11
CA THR A 135 -13.27 -3.30 -11.11
C THR A 135 -13.56 -4.63 -11.79
N LEU A 136 -14.47 -5.42 -11.21
CA LEU A 136 -14.80 -6.74 -11.72
C LEU A 136 -16.28 -6.83 -12.07
N SER A 137 -16.56 -7.50 -13.19
CA SER A 137 -17.87 -8.01 -13.57
C SER A 137 -17.73 -9.52 -13.79
N ASN A 138 -18.58 -10.32 -13.12
CA ASN A 138 -18.51 -11.79 -13.17
C ASN A 138 -17.11 -12.37 -12.91
N GLY A 139 -16.35 -11.75 -11.99
CA GLY A 139 -15.00 -12.18 -11.59
C GLY A 139 -13.89 -11.83 -12.59
N GLN A 140 -14.20 -11.12 -13.66
CA GLN A 140 -13.22 -10.62 -14.64
C GLN A 140 -13.12 -9.10 -14.56
N PHE A 141 -11.94 -8.55 -14.88
CA PHE A 141 -11.76 -7.11 -15.00
C PHE A 141 -12.63 -6.60 -16.16
N ASP A 142 -13.44 -5.61 -15.85
CA ASP A 142 -14.35 -4.96 -16.80
C ASP A 142 -13.94 -3.49 -16.96
N GLU A 143 -13.14 -3.22 -17.97
CA GLU A 143 -12.59 -1.90 -18.24
C GLU A 143 -13.69 -0.88 -18.56
N ASP A 144 -14.67 -1.28 -19.36
CA ASP A 144 -15.75 -0.38 -19.78
C ASP A 144 -16.61 0.04 -18.59
N GLU A 145 -17.03 -0.91 -17.75
CA GLU A 145 -17.84 -0.62 -16.57
C GLU A 145 -17.02 0.16 -15.52
N TYR A 146 -15.72 -0.13 -15.38
CA TYR A 146 -14.83 0.63 -14.50
C TYR A 146 -14.78 2.11 -14.92
N PHE A 147 -14.45 2.42 -16.18
CA PHE A 147 -14.37 3.79 -16.65
C PHE A 147 -15.72 4.49 -16.71
N LYS A 148 -16.79 3.79 -17.02
CA LYS A 148 -18.16 4.31 -16.97
C LYS A 148 -18.54 4.74 -15.55
N THR A 149 -18.29 3.87 -14.55
CA THR A 149 -18.59 4.16 -13.14
C THR A 149 -17.71 5.28 -12.62
N LEU A 150 -16.41 5.27 -12.95
CA LEU A 150 -15.47 6.33 -12.60
C LEU A 150 -15.92 7.69 -13.14
N THR A 151 -16.23 7.74 -14.44
CA THR A 151 -16.70 8.98 -15.12
C THR A 151 -18.01 9.49 -14.52
N ARG A 152 -18.96 8.58 -14.26
CA ARG A 152 -20.23 8.92 -13.59
C ARG A 152 -19.98 9.50 -12.21
N SER A 153 -19.08 8.89 -11.43
CA SER A 153 -18.74 9.36 -10.10
C SER A 153 -18.14 10.77 -10.13
N LEU A 154 -17.19 11.02 -11.02
CA LEU A 154 -16.58 12.33 -11.18
C LEU A 154 -17.59 13.42 -11.60
N LYS A 155 -18.57 13.06 -12.43
CA LYS A 155 -19.58 14.02 -12.93
C LYS A 155 -20.68 14.34 -11.92
N HIS A 156 -21.14 13.34 -11.17
CA HIS A 156 -22.43 13.43 -10.46
C HIS A 156 -22.33 13.35 -8.94
N ILE A 157 -21.20 12.91 -8.35
CA ILE A 157 -21.05 12.87 -6.90
C ILE A 157 -20.86 14.31 -6.35
N SER A 158 -21.52 14.57 -5.24
CA SER A 158 -21.36 15.80 -4.45
C SER A 158 -21.13 15.42 -2.97
N PRO A 159 -20.12 15.97 -2.29
CA PRO A 159 -19.06 16.82 -2.85
C PRO A 159 -18.20 16.08 -3.88
N LYS A 160 -17.45 16.84 -4.68
CA LYS A 160 -16.55 16.26 -5.68
C LYS A 160 -15.44 15.44 -4.99
N PRO A 161 -15.04 14.30 -5.59
CA PRO A 161 -13.92 13.54 -5.05
C PRO A 161 -12.63 14.36 -5.05
N VAL A 162 -11.89 14.30 -3.93
CA VAL A 162 -10.57 14.95 -3.77
C VAL A 162 -9.43 14.04 -4.17
N ALA A 163 -9.67 12.71 -4.16
CA ALA A 163 -8.66 11.73 -4.54
C ALA A 163 -9.28 10.50 -5.22
N ILE A 164 -8.48 9.86 -6.05
CA ILE A 164 -8.76 8.57 -6.68
C ILE A 164 -7.58 7.66 -6.37
N VAL A 165 -7.85 6.47 -5.84
CA VAL A 165 -6.83 5.43 -5.66
C VAL A 165 -6.82 4.54 -6.89
N ILE A 166 -5.65 4.40 -7.51
CA ILE A 166 -5.41 3.52 -8.66
C ILE A 166 -4.26 2.58 -8.29
N SER A 167 -4.49 1.28 -8.38
CA SER A 167 -3.49 0.26 -8.06
C SER A 167 -3.63 -0.93 -9.01
N PHE A 168 -2.69 -1.06 -9.94
CA PHE A 168 -2.61 -2.15 -10.90
C PHE A 168 -1.18 -2.64 -11.06
N PRO A 169 -0.94 -3.96 -11.17
CA PRO A 169 -1.90 -5.04 -10.90
C PRO A 169 -2.48 -4.94 -9.49
N SER A 170 -3.77 -5.23 -9.35
CA SER A 170 -4.50 -5.04 -8.09
C SER A 170 -4.25 -6.19 -7.11
N ASN A 171 -4.10 -5.88 -5.85
CA ASN A 171 -4.26 -6.83 -4.76
C ASN A 171 -5.70 -6.70 -4.22
N PRO A 172 -6.56 -7.75 -4.24
CA PRO A 172 -6.18 -9.18 -4.36
C PRO A 172 -6.37 -9.81 -5.75
N THR A 173 -6.80 -9.07 -6.77
CA THR A 173 -7.30 -9.68 -8.01
C THR A 173 -6.23 -9.98 -9.05
N THR A 174 -5.02 -9.43 -8.92
CA THR A 174 -3.89 -9.53 -9.87
C THR A 174 -4.20 -8.96 -11.28
N LYS A 175 -5.29 -8.22 -11.41
CA LYS A 175 -5.75 -7.61 -12.67
C LYS A 175 -5.40 -6.14 -12.71
#